data_a2b913323b75d5c5653a2e4835abcd93
#
_entry.id   a2b913323b75d5c5653a2e4835abcd93
#
_cell.length_a   1.000
_cell.length_b   1.000
_cell.length_c   1.000
_cell.angle_alpha   90.00
_cell.angle_beta   90.00
_cell.angle_gamma   90.00
#
_symmetry.space_group_name_H-M   'P 1'
#
loop_
_entity.id
_entity.type
_entity.pdbx_description
1 polymer ?
#
loop_
_entity_poly.entity_id
_entity_poly.type
_entity_poly.pdbx_seq_one_letter_code
_entity_poly.pdbx_strand_id
1 'polypeptide(L)'
;MERLNFLFAPLDHWFKRPSRVWLCCGIILVASVASTAQQPAATPAVPSLSLDEAVRLANTLASGLQQAKLNEQLAAEDVKQAKTEFLPKVTAPLSYLYTSPALGVPPGTPRGPSFIANNAVSEYQAYLNLAGDLDIAGRLRATLAKNRALLEAAHAGTEVARRALVQAVTEAYYGLALATAQRVAAEQNLTAAEEFEHITSLLLSGGEVASVDLTRARLQTIGRRDELERAKANEEVAAGSLRVLVGYEFTRPISVGDLTLAAPVALEFQQFKESDISGRPEFLQFDAQLRAAKQEVKIARAERLPQLSYSILGGFDTDSLRPPRLKEHTGVSGALSLTIPIFDWGASRSRQRQAELRAQLAVNERTIALRGFTQEFYSAQAQVASAATRIKLAGTGVTEAQSNLNASIARYRAGEAQIIEVTDAMTTLAAQRFALYQAIFDYQTSLARLRLAAGQ
;
A
#
# COMPACT_ATOMS: atom_id res chain seq x y z
N MET A 1 -18.59 48.53 -0.95
CA MET A 1 -20.00 48.88 -1.24
C MET A 1 -20.74 47.56 -1.20
N GLU A 2 -21.36 47.36 -0.06
CA GLU A 2 -22.80 47.24 0.22
C GLU A 2 -23.43 46.01 -0.40
N ARG A 3 -23.71 45.06 0.50
CA ARG A 3 -24.94 44.69 1.18
C ARG A 3 -26.05 44.17 0.23
N LEU A 4 -26.51 42.95 0.49
CA LEU A 4 -27.89 42.74 0.95
C LEU A 4 -28.10 41.29 1.42
N ASN A 5 -28.45 41.20 2.69
CA ASN A 5 -29.16 40.15 3.40
C ASN A 5 -30.58 39.95 2.85
N PHE A 6 -31.19 38.77 3.10
CA PHE A 6 -32.55 38.55 3.66
C PHE A 6 -32.78 37.02 3.73
N LEU A 7 -32.86 36.47 4.94
CA LEU A 7 -34.01 36.11 5.77
C LEU A 7 -34.77 34.86 5.27
N PHE A 8 -34.84 33.80 6.07
CA PHE A 8 -35.89 33.52 7.03
C PHE A 8 -35.55 32.31 7.89
N ALA A 9 -35.61 32.48 9.21
CA ALA A 9 -35.92 31.50 10.26
C ALA A 9 -37.37 31.77 10.72
N PRO A 10 -37.92 31.17 11.79
CA PRO A 10 -37.88 29.88 12.45
C PRO A 10 -39.28 29.30 12.74
N LEU A 11 -39.48 28.31 13.66
CA LEU A 11 -40.58 28.06 14.61
C LEU A 11 -40.53 26.62 15.11
N ASP A 12 -40.13 26.31 16.31
CA ASP A 12 -40.81 26.32 17.61
C ASP A 12 -41.91 25.28 17.83
N HIS A 13 -41.84 24.71 19.04
CA HIS A 13 -42.84 24.12 19.91
C HIS A 13 -42.80 22.58 20.02
N TRP A 14 -42.79 21.92 21.16
CA TRP A 14 -43.35 22.28 22.47
C TRP A 14 -42.94 21.25 23.55
N PHE A 15 -42.54 21.74 24.72
CA PHE A 15 -42.81 21.37 26.11
C PHE A 15 -43.59 20.09 26.42
N LYS A 16 -43.09 19.27 27.37
CA LYS A 16 -43.74 19.05 28.67
C LYS A 16 -42.89 18.18 29.61
N ARG A 17 -42.55 18.77 30.78
CA ARG A 17 -42.28 18.05 32.05
C ARG A 17 -43.63 17.77 32.72
N PRO A 18 -43.68 16.79 33.68
CA PRO A 18 -43.84 17.23 35.08
C PRO A 18 -42.97 16.50 36.10
N SER A 19 -42.61 17.26 37.09
CA SER A 19 -42.08 16.93 38.41
C SER A 19 -43.01 16.04 39.23
N ARG A 20 -42.46 15.13 40.09
CA ARG A 20 -43.03 14.80 41.37
C ARG A 20 -41.91 14.50 42.40
N VAL A 21 -41.93 15.31 43.42
CA VAL A 21 -41.27 15.25 44.72
C VAL A 21 -42.03 14.20 45.60
N TRP A 22 -41.30 13.38 46.35
CA TRP A 22 -41.72 12.85 47.68
C TRP A 22 -40.46 12.34 48.41
N LEU A 23 -40.02 13.07 49.39
CA LEU A 23 -39.97 12.88 50.81
C LEU A 23 -39.31 11.62 51.39
N CYS A 24 -38.26 11.93 52.11
CA CYS A 24 -37.63 11.37 53.31
C CYS A 24 -38.17 10.07 53.91
N CYS A 25 -37.25 9.12 54.17
CA CYS A 25 -37.16 8.43 55.47
C CYS A 25 -35.73 7.97 55.71
N GLY A 26 -35.12 8.46 56.76
CA GLY A 26 -33.78 8.10 57.19
C GLY A 26 -33.75 6.74 57.86
N ILE A 27 -32.74 5.93 57.52
CA ILE A 27 -32.25 4.82 58.33
C ILE A 27 -30.74 4.93 58.35
N ILE A 28 -30.22 5.27 59.57
CA ILE A 28 -28.81 5.21 59.89
C ILE A 28 -28.42 3.75 60.02
N LEU A 29 -27.63 3.22 59.09
CA LEU A 29 -27.02 1.91 59.20
C LEU A 29 -25.51 2.12 59.33
N VAL A 30 -24.98 1.80 60.51
CA VAL A 30 -23.56 1.80 60.82
C VAL A 30 -22.91 0.69 59.97
N ALA A 31 -22.23 1.06 58.91
CA ALA A 31 -21.44 0.14 58.12
C ALA A 31 -20.00 0.16 58.66
N SER A 32 -19.60 -0.97 59.25
CA SER A 32 -18.22 -1.30 59.58
C SER A 32 -17.33 -1.23 58.36
N VAL A 33 -16.32 -0.35 58.40
CA VAL A 33 -15.28 -0.23 57.39
C VAL A 33 -14.38 -1.46 57.46
N ALA A 34 -14.68 -2.48 56.69
CA ALA A 34 -13.72 -3.52 56.35
C ALA A 34 -12.70 -2.90 55.36
N SER A 35 -11.50 -2.61 55.83
CA SER A 35 -10.34 -2.28 54.96
C SER A 35 -10.03 -3.49 54.06
N THR A 36 -10.61 -3.51 52.88
CA THR A 36 -10.13 -4.37 51.80
C THR A 36 -8.81 -3.81 51.36
N ALA A 37 -7.71 -4.52 51.64
CA ALA A 37 -6.42 -4.29 51.04
C ALA A 37 -6.61 -4.29 49.51
N GLN A 38 -6.46 -3.13 48.89
CA GLN A 38 -6.46 -2.97 47.46
C GLN A 38 -5.25 -3.74 46.92
N GLN A 39 -5.47 -4.95 46.39
CA GLN A 39 -4.48 -5.57 45.51
C GLN A 39 -4.12 -4.57 44.45
N PRO A 40 -2.83 -4.35 44.17
CA PRO A 40 -2.44 -3.48 43.06
C PRO A 40 -3.16 -4.01 41.81
N ALA A 41 -3.93 -3.15 41.20
CA ALA A 41 -4.62 -3.46 39.94
C ALA A 41 -3.58 -3.94 38.94
N ALA A 42 -3.67 -5.22 38.55
CA ALA A 42 -2.86 -5.74 37.46
C ALA A 42 -3.09 -4.82 36.28
N THR A 43 -2.04 -4.18 35.81
CA THR A 43 -2.04 -3.38 34.59
C THR A 43 -2.75 -4.22 33.52
N PRO A 44 -3.82 -3.75 32.87
CA PRO A 44 -4.52 -4.55 31.89
C PRO A 44 -3.50 -4.99 30.83
N ALA A 45 -3.31 -6.31 30.72
CA ALA A 45 -2.43 -6.89 29.73
C ALA A 45 -2.92 -6.41 28.35
N VAL A 46 -2.08 -5.69 27.63
CA VAL A 46 -2.38 -5.28 26.26
C VAL A 46 -2.64 -6.57 25.47
N PRO A 47 -3.83 -6.75 24.87
CA PRO A 47 -4.10 -7.96 24.11
C PRO A 47 -3.07 -8.09 22.99
N SER A 48 -2.44 -9.27 22.90
CA SER A 48 -1.45 -9.52 21.84
C SER A 48 -2.14 -9.55 20.49
N LEU A 49 -1.68 -8.73 19.57
CA LEU A 49 -2.13 -8.71 18.17
C LEU A 49 -1.66 -10.01 17.49
N SER A 50 -2.58 -10.74 16.85
CA SER A 50 -2.20 -11.87 16.00
C SER A 50 -1.77 -11.40 14.60
N LEU A 51 -0.97 -12.24 13.88
CA LEU A 51 -0.56 -11.94 12.52
C LEU A 51 -1.77 -11.77 11.58
N ASP A 52 -2.76 -12.67 11.67
CA ASP A 52 -3.96 -12.60 10.84
C ASP A 52 -4.77 -11.33 11.08
N GLU A 53 -4.85 -10.88 12.33
CA GLU A 53 -5.52 -9.63 12.67
C GLU A 53 -4.74 -8.42 12.16
N ALA A 54 -3.41 -8.42 12.25
CA ALA A 54 -2.56 -7.38 11.71
C ALA A 54 -2.73 -7.25 10.19
N VAL A 55 -2.75 -8.37 9.46
CA VAL A 55 -3.01 -8.41 8.01
C VAL A 55 -4.42 -7.91 7.69
N ARG A 56 -5.43 -8.32 8.46
CA ARG A 56 -6.82 -7.86 8.27
C ARG A 56 -6.94 -6.34 8.44
N LEU A 57 -6.32 -5.77 9.47
CA LEU A 57 -6.32 -4.34 9.72
C LEU A 57 -5.60 -3.58 8.57
N ALA A 58 -4.44 -4.04 8.18
CA ALA A 58 -3.66 -3.42 7.10
C ALA A 58 -4.42 -3.38 5.76
N ASN A 59 -5.23 -4.40 5.46
CA ASN A 59 -6.03 -4.47 4.23
C ASN A 59 -7.14 -3.40 4.16
N THR A 60 -7.53 -2.79 5.28
CA THR A 60 -8.59 -1.76 5.34
C THR A 60 -8.08 -0.34 5.25
N LEU A 61 -6.77 -0.14 5.29
CA LEU A 61 -6.13 1.17 5.40
C LEU A 61 -5.70 1.75 4.04
N ALA A 62 -5.44 3.05 4.06
CA ALA A 62 -4.79 3.74 2.95
C ALA A 62 -3.36 3.22 2.76
N SER A 63 -3.15 2.41 1.76
CA SER A 63 -1.92 1.68 1.49
C SER A 63 -1.70 1.54 -0.01
N GLY A 64 -0.58 0.96 -0.41
CA GLY A 64 -0.33 0.58 -1.81
C GLY A 64 -1.43 -0.33 -2.39
N LEU A 65 -2.07 -1.15 -1.56
CA LEU A 65 -3.24 -1.95 -1.97
C LEU A 65 -4.44 -1.07 -2.31
N GLN A 66 -4.73 -0.04 -1.50
CA GLN A 66 -5.83 0.89 -1.79
C GLN A 66 -5.56 1.68 -3.07
N GLN A 67 -4.32 2.09 -3.30
CA GLN A 67 -3.93 2.73 -4.56
C GLN A 67 -4.12 1.78 -5.76
N ALA A 68 -3.75 0.50 -5.63
CA ALA A 68 -3.97 -0.49 -6.67
C ALA A 68 -5.46 -0.69 -6.97
N LYS A 69 -6.34 -0.75 -5.95
CA LYS A 69 -7.81 -0.81 -6.12
C LYS A 69 -8.36 0.42 -6.84
N LEU A 70 -7.87 1.61 -6.52
CA LEU A 70 -8.27 2.83 -7.24
C LEU A 70 -7.82 2.81 -8.70
N ASN A 71 -6.61 2.30 -8.99
CA ASN A 71 -6.14 2.13 -10.37
C ASN A 71 -6.99 1.10 -11.14
N GLU A 72 -7.45 0.04 -10.49
CA GLU A 72 -8.40 -0.91 -11.08
C GLU A 72 -9.74 -0.25 -11.41
N GLN A 73 -10.27 0.59 -10.50
CA GLN A 73 -11.49 1.37 -10.76
C GLN A 73 -11.30 2.36 -11.92
N LEU A 74 -10.16 3.05 -12.00
CA LEU A 74 -9.82 3.92 -13.12
C LEU A 74 -9.82 3.14 -14.45
N ALA A 75 -9.17 1.99 -14.49
CA ALA A 75 -9.18 1.14 -15.68
C ALA A 75 -10.59 0.62 -16.05
N ALA A 76 -11.47 0.42 -15.07
CA ALA A 76 -12.86 0.07 -15.33
C ALA A 76 -13.65 1.24 -15.97
N GLU A 77 -13.39 2.48 -15.53
CA GLU A 77 -13.97 3.67 -16.18
C GLU A 77 -13.43 3.88 -17.60
N ASP A 78 -12.14 3.61 -17.85
CA ASP A 78 -11.56 3.63 -19.21
C ASP A 78 -12.27 2.65 -20.14
N VAL A 79 -12.66 1.47 -19.65
CA VAL A 79 -13.46 0.51 -20.42
C VAL A 79 -14.85 1.07 -20.70
N LYS A 80 -15.49 1.77 -19.75
CA LYS A 80 -16.78 2.42 -19.98
C LYS A 80 -16.66 3.53 -21.02
N GLN A 81 -15.64 4.38 -20.92
CA GLN A 81 -15.36 5.42 -21.91
C GLN A 81 -15.17 4.81 -23.30
N ALA A 82 -14.35 3.75 -23.43
CA ALA A 82 -14.15 3.10 -24.72
C ALA A 82 -15.43 2.45 -25.29
N LYS A 83 -16.38 2.05 -24.44
CA LYS A 83 -17.72 1.61 -24.90
C LYS A 83 -18.56 2.78 -25.40
N THR A 84 -18.48 3.93 -24.75
CA THR A 84 -19.26 5.11 -25.17
C THR A 84 -18.80 5.72 -26.49
N GLU A 85 -17.54 5.45 -26.91
CA GLU A 85 -17.05 5.86 -28.22
C GLU A 85 -17.81 5.22 -29.41
N PHE A 86 -18.52 4.12 -29.18
CA PHE A 86 -19.41 3.51 -30.17
C PHE A 86 -20.78 4.19 -30.26
N LEU A 87 -21.11 5.04 -29.29
CA LEU A 87 -22.41 5.71 -29.22
C LEU A 87 -22.31 7.13 -29.84
N PRO A 88 -23.39 7.61 -30.47
CA PRO A 88 -23.42 8.98 -30.95
C PRO A 88 -23.27 9.98 -29.80
N LYS A 89 -22.46 10.99 -30.01
CA LYS A 89 -22.29 12.13 -29.08
C LYS A 89 -23.26 13.24 -29.47
N VAL A 90 -24.00 13.73 -28.49
CA VAL A 90 -24.93 14.86 -28.69
C VAL A 90 -24.29 16.08 -28.08
N THR A 91 -24.17 17.15 -28.89
CA THR A 91 -23.62 18.42 -28.44
C THR A 91 -24.54 19.54 -28.92
N ALA A 92 -24.61 20.65 -28.19
CA ALA A 92 -25.40 21.82 -28.54
C ALA A 92 -24.45 23.03 -28.68
N PRO A 93 -23.77 23.19 -29.81
CA PRO A 93 -22.95 24.37 -30.05
C PRO A 93 -23.87 25.61 -30.27
N LEU A 94 -23.64 26.64 -29.48
CA LEU A 94 -24.21 27.94 -29.59
C LEU A 94 -23.10 28.92 -29.91
N SER A 95 -23.24 29.69 -30.98
CA SER A 95 -22.24 30.66 -31.35
C SER A 95 -22.86 31.96 -31.84
N TYR A 96 -22.19 33.05 -31.49
CA TYR A 96 -22.45 34.36 -32.08
C TYR A 96 -21.15 34.80 -32.76
N LEU A 97 -21.24 35.04 -34.06
CA LEU A 97 -20.12 35.52 -34.84
C LEU A 97 -20.39 36.98 -35.24
N TYR A 98 -19.53 37.88 -34.85
CA TYR A 98 -19.50 39.25 -35.35
C TYR A 98 -18.35 39.39 -36.35
N THR A 99 -18.71 39.80 -37.57
CA THR A 99 -17.73 40.09 -38.63
C THR A 99 -17.78 41.57 -38.93
N SER A 100 -16.65 42.28 -38.78
CA SER A 100 -16.59 43.69 -39.08
C SER A 100 -16.94 43.95 -40.56
N PRO A 101 -17.61 45.05 -40.89
CA PRO A 101 -17.72 45.48 -42.26
C PRO A 101 -16.38 45.58 -42.95
N ALA A 102 -16.31 45.37 -44.27
CA ALA A 102 -15.13 45.58 -45.03
C ALA A 102 -14.64 47.03 -44.93
N LEU A 103 -13.33 47.25 -45.01
CA LEU A 103 -12.74 48.60 -44.96
C LEU A 103 -13.31 49.48 -46.05
N GLY A 104 -13.78 50.68 -45.68
CA GLY A 104 -14.40 51.64 -46.62
C GLY A 104 -15.94 51.58 -46.67
N VAL A 105 -16.56 50.67 -45.96
CA VAL A 105 -18.06 50.65 -45.84
C VAL A 105 -18.48 51.47 -44.63
N PRO A 106 -19.42 52.43 -44.77
CA PRO A 106 -19.88 53.25 -43.65
C PRO A 106 -20.52 52.40 -42.54
N PRO A 107 -20.26 52.72 -41.25
CA PRO A 107 -20.89 52.03 -40.12
C PRO A 107 -22.43 52.12 -40.21
N GLY A 108 -23.11 51.01 -39.95
CA GLY A 108 -24.59 51.00 -39.95
C GLY A 108 -25.26 50.70 -41.30
N THR A 109 -24.52 50.41 -42.37
CA THR A 109 -25.06 49.92 -43.62
C THR A 109 -25.63 48.51 -43.44
N PRO A 110 -26.98 48.31 -43.48
CA PRO A 110 -27.54 46.96 -43.38
C PRO A 110 -27.01 46.08 -44.53
N ARG A 111 -26.47 44.88 -44.21
CA ARG A 111 -25.95 43.91 -45.18
C ARG A 111 -24.83 44.44 -46.09
N GLY A 112 -23.98 45.33 -45.57
CA GLY A 112 -22.76 45.72 -46.25
C GLY A 112 -21.76 44.54 -46.39
N PRO A 113 -20.80 44.62 -47.32
CA PRO A 113 -19.76 43.61 -47.47
C PRO A 113 -19.00 43.48 -46.15
N SER A 114 -18.86 42.26 -45.66
CA SER A 114 -18.12 41.93 -44.45
C SER A 114 -16.67 41.61 -44.77
N PHE A 115 -15.81 41.69 -43.76
CA PHE A 115 -14.38 41.36 -43.90
C PHE A 115 -14.17 39.89 -44.31
N ILE A 116 -14.97 38.96 -43.81
CA ILE A 116 -15.04 37.59 -44.29
C ILE A 116 -16.20 37.48 -45.27
N ALA A 117 -16.09 36.64 -46.30
CA ALA A 117 -17.11 36.45 -47.31
C ALA A 117 -18.37 35.73 -46.76
N ASN A 118 -18.88 36.22 -45.65
CA ASN A 118 -20.08 35.76 -44.99
C ASN A 118 -21.25 36.68 -45.38
N ASN A 119 -22.44 36.14 -45.31
CA ASN A 119 -23.66 36.86 -45.72
C ASN A 119 -24.15 37.93 -44.73
N ALA A 120 -23.53 37.98 -43.52
CA ALA A 120 -23.98 38.86 -42.45
C ALA A 120 -22.85 39.42 -41.59
N VAL A 121 -23.04 40.63 -41.03
CA VAL A 121 -22.16 41.22 -40.00
C VAL A 121 -22.32 40.55 -38.66
N SER A 122 -23.53 40.07 -38.36
CA SER A 122 -23.83 39.32 -37.14
C SER A 122 -24.51 38.01 -37.54
N GLU A 123 -23.98 36.90 -37.06
CA GLU A 123 -24.55 35.58 -37.27
C GLU A 123 -24.82 34.90 -35.89
N TYR A 124 -26.03 34.38 -35.78
CA TYR A 124 -26.50 33.64 -34.62
C TYR A 124 -26.67 32.19 -35.02
N GLN A 125 -25.89 31.31 -34.40
CA GLN A 125 -25.91 29.88 -34.67
C GLN A 125 -26.32 29.12 -33.43
N ALA A 126 -27.31 28.28 -33.55
CA ALA A 126 -27.68 27.34 -32.49
C ALA A 126 -28.04 25.99 -33.09
N TYR A 127 -27.25 24.98 -32.76
CA TYR A 127 -27.41 23.67 -33.31
C TYR A 127 -27.53 22.61 -32.23
N LEU A 128 -28.22 21.54 -32.56
CA LEU A 128 -28.09 20.24 -31.89
C LEU A 128 -27.34 19.31 -32.85
N ASN A 129 -26.17 18.88 -32.46
CA ASN A 129 -25.32 18.03 -33.27
C ASN A 129 -25.27 16.61 -32.68
N LEU A 130 -25.64 15.60 -33.49
CA LEU A 130 -25.50 14.19 -33.23
C LEU A 130 -24.36 13.67 -34.11
N ALA A 131 -23.21 13.30 -33.53
CA ALA A 131 -22.06 12.85 -34.29
C ALA A 131 -21.47 11.55 -33.72
N GLY A 132 -20.86 10.75 -34.58
CA GLY A 132 -20.20 9.52 -34.18
C GLY A 132 -19.31 8.91 -35.25
N ASP A 133 -18.50 7.94 -34.86
CA ASP A 133 -17.62 7.18 -35.75
C ASP A 133 -18.23 5.78 -36.04
N LEU A 134 -18.12 5.33 -37.26
CA LEU A 134 -18.47 3.99 -37.68
C LEU A 134 -17.17 3.17 -37.80
N ASP A 135 -17.02 2.16 -36.96
CA ASP A 135 -15.78 1.39 -36.83
C ASP A 135 -15.53 0.39 -37.97
N ILE A 136 -15.36 0.91 -39.20
CA ILE A 136 -15.03 0.08 -40.37
C ILE A 136 -13.59 -0.42 -40.36
N ALA A 137 -12.66 0.37 -39.78
CA ALA A 137 -11.23 0.05 -39.67
C ALA A 137 -10.88 -0.82 -38.48
N GLY A 138 -11.80 -1.02 -37.51
CA GLY A 138 -11.56 -1.78 -36.30
C GLY A 138 -10.81 -1.02 -35.20
N ARG A 139 -10.66 0.30 -35.32
CA ARG A 139 -9.98 1.16 -34.36
C ARG A 139 -10.68 1.15 -32.99
N LEU A 140 -11.99 1.39 -32.97
CA LEU A 140 -12.77 1.43 -31.72
C LEU A 140 -12.81 0.07 -31.04
N ARG A 141 -12.99 -1.02 -31.80
CA ARG A 141 -12.93 -2.40 -31.26
C ARG A 141 -11.57 -2.72 -30.65
N ALA A 142 -10.49 -2.32 -31.31
CA ALA A 142 -9.13 -2.53 -30.79
C ALA A 142 -8.87 -1.68 -29.54
N THR A 143 -9.36 -0.44 -29.47
CA THR A 143 -9.28 0.42 -28.29
C THR A 143 -10.05 -0.17 -27.11
N LEU A 144 -11.27 -0.66 -27.33
CA LEU A 144 -12.04 -1.35 -26.29
C LEU A 144 -11.32 -2.61 -25.79
N ALA A 145 -10.77 -3.42 -26.72
CA ALA A 145 -10.02 -4.62 -26.35
C ALA A 145 -8.73 -4.30 -25.60
N LYS A 146 -8.03 -3.21 -25.96
CA LYS A 146 -6.87 -2.69 -25.20
C LYS A 146 -7.26 -2.36 -23.76
N ASN A 147 -8.31 -1.53 -23.56
CA ASN A 147 -8.73 -1.10 -22.24
C ASN A 147 -9.23 -2.26 -21.37
N ARG A 148 -9.91 -3.26 -21.97
CA ARG A 148 -10.26 -4.50 -21.26
C ARG A 148 -9.02 -5.26 -20.78
N ALA A 149 -8.00 -5.38 -21.62
CA ALA A 149 -6.75 -6.02 -21.23
C ALA A 149 -6.00 -5.24 -20.15
N LEU A 150 -6.05 -3.89 -20.18
CA LEU A 150 -5.48 -3.06 -19.12
C LEU A 150 -6.26 -3.19 -17.80
N LEU A 151 -7.56 -3.36 -17.84
CA LEU A 151 -8.37 -3.65 -16.64
C LEU A 151 -7.98 -5.01 -16.03
N GLU A 152 -7.79 -6.04 -16.85
CA GLU A 152 -7.30 -7.34 -16.38
C GLU A 152 -5.89 -7.22 -15.77
N ALA A 153 -5.02 -6.39 -16.36
CA ALA A 153 -3.69 -6.11 -15.80
C ALA A 153 -3.78 -5.39 -14.45
N ALA A 154 -4.68 -4.41 -14.33
CA ALA A 154 -4.90 -3.66 -13.08
C ALA A 154 -5.47 -4.57 -11.98
N HIS A 155 -6.40 -5.46 -12.33
CA HIS A 155 -6.94 -6.47 -11.41
C HIS A 155 -5.85 -7.41 -10.88
N ALA A 156 -5.00 -7.95 -11.77
CA ALA A 156 -3.84 -8.74 -11.35
C ALA A 156 -2.86 -7.91 -10.50
N GLY A 157 -2.67 -6.63 -10.83
CA GLY A 157 -1.86 -5.69 -10.05
C GLY A 157 -2.38 -5.44 -8.63
N THR A 158 -3.70 -5.45 -8.44
CA THR A 158 -4.33 -5.39 -7.10
C THR A 158 -3.96 -6.60 -6.25
N GLU A 159 -3.94 -7.79 -6.85
CA GLU A 159 -3.53 -9.01 -6.15
C GLU A 159 -2.02 -9.02 -5.82
N VAL A 160 -1.18 -8.53 -6.72
CA VAL A 160 0.26 -8.31 -6.45
C VAL A 160 0.45 -7.37 -5.26
N ALA A 161 -0.25 -6.23 -5.25
CA ALA A 161 -0.18 -5.26 -4.15
C ALA A 161 -0.68 -5.85 -2.82
N ARG A 162 -1.74 -6.68 -2.84
CA ARG A 162 -2.25 -7.37 -1.65
C ARG A 162 -1.19 -8.30 -1.06
N ARG A 163 -0.51 -9.08 -1.88
CA ARG A 163 0.54 -10.01 -1.43
C ARG A 163 1.76 -9.27 -0.89
N ALA A 164 2.17 -8.20 -1.55
CA ALA A 164 3.26 -7.35 -1.06
C ALA A 164 2.94 -6.73 0.31
N LEU A 165 1.67 -6.32 0.53
CA LEU A 165 1.22 -5.83 1.83
C LEU A 165 1.27 -6.92 2.91
N VAL A 166 0.81 -8.13 2.61
CA VAL A 166 0.87 -9.28 3.54
C VAL A 166 2.32 -9.57 3.94
N GLN A 167 3.24 -9.57 2.98
CA GLN A 167 4.66 -9.74 3.26
C GLN A 167 5.21 -8.64 4.17
N ALA A 168 4.93 -7.36 3.85
CA ALA A 168 5.41 -6.24 4.64
C ALA A 168 4.88 -6.28 6.09
N VAL A 169 3.60 -6.64 6.28
CA VAL A 169 3.01 -6.82 7.61
C VAL A 169 3.67 -7.99 8.35
N THR A 170 3.92 -9.09 7.66
CA THR A 170 4.58 -10.27 8.26
C THR A 170 6.00 -9.94 8.71
N GLU A 171 6.77 -9.23 7.90
CA GLU A 171 8.13 -8.80 8.26
C GLU A 171 8.12 -7.83 9.45
N ALA A 172 7.19 -6.86 9.48
CA ALA A 172 7.07 -5.92 10.59
C ALA A 172 6.59 -6.59 11.89
N TYR A 173 5.66 -7.55 11.77
CA TYR A 173 5.15 -8.34 12.90
C TYR A 173 6.25 -9.15 13.58
N TYR A 174 6.99 -9.95 12.80
CA TYR A 174 8.09 -10.73 13.33
C TYR A 174 9.29 -9.85 13.71
N GLY A 175 9.46 -8.69 13.08
CA GLY A 175 10.44 -7.68 13.48
C GLY A 175 10.18 -7.15 14.88
N LEU A 176 8.93 -6.86 15.22
CA LEU A 176 8.54 -6.47 16.58
C LEU A 176 8.71 -7.64 17.57
N ALA A 177 8.32 -8.86 17.18
CA ALA A 177 8.50 -10.04 18.02
C ALA A 177 9.99 -10.29 18.32
N LEU A 178 10.88 -10.11 17.35
CA LEU A 178 12.33 -10.17 17.53
C LEU A 178 12.84 -9.11 18.50
N ALA A 179 12.43 -7.85 18.30
CA ALA A 179 12.88 -6.73 19.14
C ALA A 179 12.40 -6.91 20.60
N THR A 180 11.16 -7.39 20.81
CA THR A 180 10.63 -7.72 22.12
C THR A 180 11.43 -8.86 22.77
N ALA A 181 11.73 -9.94 22.04
CA ALA A 181 12.53 -11.06 22.55
C ALA A 181 13.97 -10.60 22.93
N GLN A 182 14.57 -9.74 22.12
CA GLN A 182 15.89 -9.15 22.40
C GLN A 182 15.88 -8.26 23.64
N ARG A 183 14.83 -7.43 23.83
CA ARG A 183 14.69 -6.62 25.06
C ARG A 183 14.56 -7.50 26.30
N VAL A 184 13.73 -8.54 26.26
CA VAL A 184 13.57 -9.48 27.37
C VAL A 184 14.89 -10.20 27.69
N ALA A 185 15.63 -10.61 26.66
CA ALA A 185 16.96 -11.21 26.85
C ALA A 185 17.96 -10.21 27.45
N ALA A 186 17.93 -8.95 27.03
CA ALA A 186 18.79 -7.90 27.60
C ALA A 186 18.47 -7.64 29.07
N GLU A 187 17.19 -7.64 29.48
CA GLU A 187 16.78 -7.56 30.89
C GLU A 187 17.32 -8.72 31.72
N GLN A 188 17.19 -9.95 31.21
CA GLN A 188 17.73 -11.14 31.89
C GLN A 188 19.25 -11.08 31.98
N ASN A 189 19.95 -10.62 30.94
CA ASN A 189 21.41 -10.48 30.95
C ASN A 189 21.86 -9.39 31.95
N LEU A 190 21.09 -8.29 32.09
CA LEU A 190 21.37 -7.26 33.09
C LEU A 190 21.18 -7.82 34.50
N THR A 191 20.07 -8.49 34.77
CA THR A 191 19.84 -9.14 36.08
C THR A 191 20.96 -10.09 36.45
N ALA A 192 21.41 -10.92 35.52
CA ALA A 192 22.54 -11.85 35.76
C ALA A 192 23.87 -11.11 36.05
N ALA A 193 24.10 -9.99 35.36
CA ALA A 193 25.30 -9.16 35.62
C ALA A 193 25.24 -8.46 36.97
N GLU A 194 24.07 -7.95 37.39
CA GLU A 194 23.87 -7.32 38.72
C GLU A 194 24.04 -8.36 39.85
N GLU A 195 23.50 -9.56 39.69
CA GLU A 195 23.73 -10.67 40.64
C GLU A 195 25.23 -11.05 40.74
N PHE A 196 25.92 -11.09 39.60
CA PHE A 196 27.34 -11.38 39.57
C PHE A 196 28.19 -10.26 40.20
N GLU A 197 27.87 -8.99 39.98
CA GLU A 197 28.49 -7.85 40.63
C GLU A 197 28.29 -7.92 42.14
N HIS A 198 27.08 -8.29 42.60
CA HIS A 198 26.81 -8.47 44.04
C HIS A 198 27.65 -9.58 44.66
N ILE A 199 27.76 -10.74 43.99
CA ILE A 199 28.61 -11.87 44.43
C ILE A 199 30.07 -11.42 44.53
N THR A 200 30.59 -10.73 43.52
CA THR A 200 31.97 -10.23 43.50
C THR A 200 32.24 -9.23 44.62
N SER A 201 31.24 -8.37 44.91
CA SER A 201 31.30 -7.41 46.03
C SER A 201 31.38 -8.11 47.40
N LEU A 202 30.63 -9.19 47.60
CA LEU A 202 30.68 -10.00 48.83
C LEU A 202 32.07 -10.70 48.99
N LEU A 203 32.58 -11.31 47.93
CA LEU A 203 33.88 -11.95 47.91
C LEU A 203 35.02 -10.95 48.18
N LEU A 204 34.93 -9.71 47.65
CA LEU A 204 35.88 -8.65 47.96
C LEU A 204 35.84 -8.27 49.44
N SER A 205 34.64 -8.14 50.03
CA SER A 205 34.49 -7.83 51.46
C SER A 205 35.06 -8.92 52.37
N GLY A 206 35.07 -10.19 51.90
CA GLY A 206 35.75 -11.32 52.53
C GLY A 206 37.26 -11.38 52.30
N GLY A 207 37.79 -10.53 51.42
CA GLY A 207 39.21 -10.54 51.04
C GLY A 207 39.61 -11.67 50.06
N GLU A 208 38.64 -12.32 49.45
CA GLU A 208 38.85 -13.48 48.56
C GLU A 208 39.18 -13.12 47.11
N VAL A 209 38.84 -11.88 46.68
CA VAL A 209 39.08 -11.37 45.31
C VAL A 209 39.69 -9.98 45.32
N ALA A 210 40.31 -9.56 44.22
CA ALA A 210 40.94 -8.27 44.07
C ALA A 210 39.91 -7.17 43.75
N SER A 211 40.16 -5.92 44.15
CA SER A 211 39.30 -4.76 43.82
C SER A 211 39.11 -4.53 42.33
N VAL A 212 40.08 -4.94 41.50
CA VAL A 212 40.01 -4.88 40.05
C VAL A 212 38.89 -5.79 39.48
N ASP A 213 38.59 -6.89 40.16
CA ASP A 213 37.52 -7.79 39.75
C ASP A 213 36.14 -7.16 39.96
N LEU A 214 35.93 -6.48 41.09
CA LEU A 214 34.69 -5.69 41.29
C LEU A 214 34.57 -4.60 40.23
N THR A 215 35.66 -3.94 39.85
CA THR A 215 35.64 -2.94 38.79
C THR A 215 35.22 -3.52 37.44
N ARG A 216 35.72 -4.72 37.11
CA ARG A 216 35.30 -5.44 35.88
C ARG A 216 33.83 -5.85 35.92
N ALA A 217 33.33 -6.37 37.04
CA ALA A 217 31.92 -6.72 37.20
C ALA A 217 31.02 -5.50 37.02
N ARG A 218 31.39 -4.33 37.60
CA ARG A 218 30.67 -3.07 37.41
C ARG A 218 30.63 -2.58 35.96
N LEU A 219 31.80 -2.68 35.27
CA LEU A 219 31.84 -2.33 33.84
C LEU A 219 30.93 -3.24 33.00
N GLN A 220 30.86 -4.52 33.34
CA GLN A 220 29.96 -5.48 32.72
C GLN A 220 28.47 -5.06 32.93
N THR A 221 28.10 -4.76 34.16
CA THR A 221 26.74 -4.27 34.50
C THR A 221 26.36 -3.00 33.72
N ILE A 222 27.31 -2.04 33.65
CA ILE A 222 27.10 -0.80 32.88
C ILE A 222 26.88 -1.13 31.39
N GLY A 223 27.69 -2.01 30.82
CA GLY A 223 27.54 -2.46 29.43
C GLY A 223 26.16 -3.10 29.16
N ARG A 224 25.68 -3.96 30.09
CA ARG A 224 24.35 -4.60 29.97
C ARG A 224 23.18 -3.59 30.13
N ARG A 225 23.34 -2.53 30.92
CA ARG A 225 22.35 -1.43 30.98
C ARG A 225 22.26 -0.68 29.67
N ASP A 226 23.40 -0.36 29.05
CA ASP A 226 23.41 0.27 27.72
C ASP A 226 22.76 -0.62 26.64
N GLU A 227 23.04 -1.94 26.66
CA GLU A 227 22.38 -2.89 25.77
C GLU A 227 20.86 -2.93 25.96
N LEU A 228 20.38 -2.88 27.21
CA LEU A 228 18.94 -2.83 27.50
C LEU A 228 18.29 -1.56 26.97
N GLU A 229 18.91 -0.41 27.17
CA GLU A 229 18.36 0.87 26.65
C GLU A 229 18.31 0.88 25.11
N ARG A 230 19.32 0.34 24.45
CA ARG A 230 19.29 0.13 22.98
C ARG A 230 18.18 -0.83 22.55
N ALA A 231 17.99 -1.93 23.28
CA ALA A 231 16.94 -2.91 22.97
C ALA A 231 15.54 -2.31 23.13
N LYS A 232 15.30 -1.48 24.17
CA LYS A 232 14.04 -0.73 24.34
C LYS A 232 13.78 0.23 23.18
N ALA A 233 14.80 0.97 22.76
CA ALA A 233 14.67 1.88 21.61
C ALA A 233 14.37 1.12 20.31
N ASN A 234 15.01 -0.01 20.06
CA ASN A 234 14.75 -0.84 18.90
C ASN A 234 13.34 -1.44 18.90
N GLU A 235 12.83 -1.86 20.06
CA GLU A 235 11.45 -2.34 20.20
C GLU A 235 10.44 -1.24 19.85
N GLU A 236 10.66 -0.01 20.32
CA GLU A 236 9.76 1.11 19.99
C GLU A 236 9.79 1.47 18.49
N VAL A 237 10.96 1.42 17.85
CA VAL A 237 11.09 1.60 16.39
C VAL A 237 10.35 0.49 15.63
N ALA A 238 10.50 -0.77 16.04
CA ALA A 238 9.79 -1.88 15.42
C ALA A 238 8.29 -1.79 15.65
N ALA A 239 7.85 -1.39 16.85
CA ALA A 239 6.45 -1.13 17.16
C ALA A 239 5.87 0.01 16.30
N GLY A 240 6.63 1.09 16.11
CA GLY A 240 6.27 2.19 15.20
C GLY A 240 6.05 1.71 13.77
N SER A 241 6.92 0.86 13.27
CA SER A 241 6.81 0.27 11.92
C SER A 241 5.53 -0.55 11.75
N LEU A 242 5.19 -1.38 12.73
CA LEU A 242 3.95 -2.16 12.68
C LEU A 242 2.70 -1.28 12.85
N ARG A 243 2.74 -0.26 13.75
CA ARG A 243 1.62 0.70 13.93
C ARG A 243 1.26 1.40 12.62
N VAL A 244 2.24 1.83 11.84
CA VAL A 244 2.01 2.44 10.52
C VAL A 244 1.25 1.51 9.59
N LEU A 245 1.62 0.22 9.55
CA LEU A 245 0.99 -0.76 8.67
C LEU A 245 -0.42 -1.15 9.10
N VAL A 246 -0.68 -1.22 10.43
CA VAL A 246 -2.01 -1.58 10.96
C VAL A 246 -2.91 -0.37 11.25
N GLY A 247 -2.38 0.87 11.07
CA GLY A 247 -3.12 2.11 11.26
C GLY A 247 -3.40 2.47 12.71
N TYR A 248 -2.56 2.04 13.63
CA TYR A 248 -2.66 2.45 15.02
C TYR A 248 -1.97 3.80 15.24
N GLU A 249 -2.48 4.57 16.18
CA GLU A 249 -1.80 5.77 16.66
C GLU A 249 -0.44 5.42 17.28
N PHE A 250 0.56 6.28 17.10
CA PHE A 250 1.91 6.03 17.62
C PHE A 250 1.99 5.88 19.14
N THR A 251 1.05 6.49 19.88
CA THR A 251 0.94 6.40 21.33
C THR A 251 0.25 5.12 21.83
N ARG A 252 -0.44 4.39 20.91
CA ARG A 252 -1.16 3.17 21.29
C ARG A 252 -0.18 2.05 21.57
N PRO A 253 -0.24 1.41 22.76
CA PRO A 253 0.59 0.25 23.04
C PRO A 253 0.22 -0.91 22.11
N ILE A 254 1.23 -1.60 21.60
CA ILE A 254 1.09 -2.76 20.74
C ILE A 254 1.97 -3.88 21.29
N SER A 255 1.43 -5.08 21.34
CA SER A 255 2.19 -6.29 21.67
C SER A 255 1.87 -7.38 20.65
N VAL A 256 2.83 -8.26 20.41
CA VAL A 256 2.73 -9.39 19.48
C VAL A 256 3.01 -10.69 20.23
N GLY A 257 2.73 -11.82 19.59
CA GLY A 257 3.00 -13.13 20.16
C GLY A 257 4.50 -13.38 20.41
N ASP A 258 4.80 -14.31 21.31
CA ASP A 258 6.17 -14.71 21.61
C ASP A 258 6.84 -15.35 20.37
N LEU A 259 8.01 -14.81 20.00
CA LEU A 259 8.79 -15.28 18.86
C LEU A 259 9.22 -16.76 19.01
N THR A 260 9.47 -17.22 20.23
CA THR A 260 9.93 -18.60 20.48
C THR A 260 8.86 -19.63 20.10
N LEU A 261 7.59 -19.29 20.19
CA LEU A 261 6.47 -20.12 19.77
C LEU A 261 6.34 -20.25 18.24
N ALA A 262 7.00 -19.36 17.50
CA ALA A 262 7.04 -19.36 16.06
C ALA A 262 8.15 -20.25 15.47
N ALA A 263 8.85 -21.04 16.31
CA ALA A 263 9.83 -21.98 15.81
C ALA A 263 9.19 -23.05 14.91
N PRO A 264 9.86 -23.47 13.82
CA PRO A 264 9.26 -24.39 12.84
C PRO A 264 8.95 -25.75 13.44
N VAL A 265 7.75 -26.27 13.21
CA VAL A 265 7.30 -27.58 13.67
C VAL A 265 7.69 -28.69 12.67
N ALA A 266 7.83 -28.36 11.37
CA ALA A 266 8.18 -29.30 10.32
C ALA A 266 8.83 -28.60 9.11
N LEU A 267 9.28 -29.39 8.13
CA LEU A 267 9.93 -28.93 6.90
C LEU A 267 8.90 -28.36 5.90
N GLU A 268 8.07 -27.40 6.32
CA GLU A 268 6.99 -26.81 5.51
C GLU A 268 7.48 -26.26 4.15
N PHE A 269 8.72 -25.78 4.11
CA PHE A 269 9.28 -25.22 2.90
C PHE A 269 9.53 -26.25 1.77
N GLN A 270 9.57 -27.55 2.09
CA GLN A 270 9.78 -28.61 1.08
C GLN A 270 8.57 -28.86 0.18
N GLN A 271 7.39 -28.38 0.56
CA GLN A 271 6.19 -28.51 -0.29
C GLN A 271 6.21 -27.61 -1.52
N PHE A 272 6.98 -26.51 -1.50
CA PHE A 272 7.01 -25.54 -2.59
C PHE A 272 7.92 -26.03 -3.73
N LYS A 273 7.42 -25.95 -4.97
CA LYS A 273 8.12 -26.39 -6.18
C LYS A 273 8.32 -25.23 -7.14
N GLU A 274 9.35 -25.33 -7.99
CA GLU A 274 9.60 -24.33 -9.05
C GLU A 274 8.39 -24.17 -9.98
N SER A 275 7.60 -25.24 -10.25
CA SER A 275 6.38 -25.16 -11.05
C SER A 275 5.36 -24.15 -10.53
N ASP A 276 5.37 -23.87 -9.23
CA ASP A 276 4.39 -22.99 -8.56
C ASP A 276 4.60 -21.53 -8.94
N ILE A 277 5.83 -21.16 -9.37
CA ILE A 277 6.17 -19.81 -9.87
C ILE A 277 5.20 -19.37 -10.98
N SER A 278 4.77 -20.29 -11.83
CA SER A 278 3.85 -19.98 -12.94
C SER A 278 2.46 -19.51 -12.49
N GLY A 279 2.07 -19.80 -11.25
CA GLY A 279 0.81 -19.35 -10.62
C GLY A 279 0.83 -17.91 -10.09
N ARG A 280 1.95 -17.20 -10.19
CA ARG A 280 2.07 -15.83 -9.69
C ARG A 280 1.18 -14.86 -10.46
N PRO A 281 0.46 -13.94 -9.76
CA PRO A 281 -0.42 -12.97 -10.41
C PRO A 281 0.35 -11.96 -11.28
N GLU A 282 1.64 -11.76 -11.04
CA GLU A 282 2.50 -10.93 -11.89
C GLU A 282 2.54 -11.43 -13.34
N PHE A 283 2.49 -12.75 -13.57
CA PHE A 283 2.41 -13.27 -14.94
C PHE A 283 1.08 -12.97 -15.61
N LEU A 284 -0.03 -13.01 -14.87
CA LEU A 284 -1.33 -12.58 -15.38
C LEU A 284 -1.31 -11.10 -15.76
N GLN A 285 -0.62 -10.27 -14.95
CA GLN A 285 -0.44 -8.85 -15.25
C GLN A 285 0.38 -8.64 -16.53
N PHE A 286 1.54 -9.30 -16.67
CA PHE A 286 2.37 -9.21 -17.88
C PHE A 286 1.65 -9.72 -19.12
N ASP A 287 0.94 -10.83 -19.03
CA ASP A 287 0.18 -11.38 -20.15
C ASP A 287 -0.95 -10.46 -20.58
N ALA A 288 -1.62 -9.79 -19.65
CA ALA A 288 -2.65 -8.80 -19.93
C ALA A 288 -2.05 -7.54 -20.57
N GLN A 289 -0.91 -7.04 -20.07
CA GLN A 289 -0.17 -5.92 -20.65
C GLN A 289 0.29 -6.24 -22.08
N LEU A 290 0.80 -7.44 -22.32
CA LEU A 290 1.15 -7.89 -23.67
C LEU A 290 -0.06 -7.92 -24.60
N ARG A 291 -1.23 -8.41 -24.13
CA ARG A 291 -2.47 -8.32 -24.91
C ARG A 291 -2.85 -6.89 -25.24
N ALA A 292 -2.73 -5.97 -24.28
CA ALA A 292 -2.97 -4.54 -24.50
C ALA A 292 -2.03 -3.94 -25.55
N ALA A 293 -0.73 -4.23 -25.46
CA ALA A 293 0.27 -3.78 -26.43
C ALA A 293 0.01 -4.32 -27.84
N LYS A 294 -0.42 -5.59 -27.98
CA LYS A 294 -0.86 -6.17 -29.27
C LYS A 294 -2.09 -5.46 -29.84
N GLN A 295 -3.03 -4.99 -29.00
CA GLN A 295 -4.17 -4.20 -29.49
C GLN A 295 -3.71 -2.80 -29.93
N GLU A 296 -2.70 -2.21 -29.30
CA GLU A 296 -2.12 -0.93 -29.73
C GLU A 296 -1.51 -1.00 -31.12
N VAL A 297 -0.89 -2.14 -31.48
CA VAL A 297 -0.47 -2.40 -32.86
C VAL A 297 -1.64 -2.37 -33.83
N LYS A 298 -2.79 -2.96 -33.44
CA LYS A 298 -4.00 -2.96 -34.29
C LYS A 298 -4.57 -1.54 -34.41
N ILE A 299 -4.57 -0.75 -33.35
CA ILE A 299 -5.01 0.66 -33.39
C ILE A 299 -4.13 1.44 -34.35
N ALA A 300 -2.79 1.35 -34.25
CA ALA A 300 -1.87 2.03 -35.13
C ALA A 300 -2.00 1.59 -36.62
N ARG A 301 -2.38 0.33 -36.86
CA ARG A 301 -2.71 -0.15 -38.21
C ARG A 301 -4.04 0.40 -38.70
N ALA A 302 -5.04 0.43 -37.85
CA ALA A 302 -6.37 0.96 -38.18
C ALA A 302 -6.35 2.45 -38.54
N GLU A 303 -5.46 3.25 -37.94
CA GLU A 303 -5.28 4.67 -38.28
C GLU A 303 -4.84 4.90 -39.73
N ARG A 304 -4.29 3.91 -40.41
CA ARG A 304 -3.88 3.94 -41.82
C ARG A 304 -5.01 3.56 -42.78
N LEU A 305 -6.11 3.07 -42.26
CA LEU A 305 -7.29 2.66 -43.02
C LEU A 305 -8.30 3.82 -43.11
N PRO A 306 -9.20 3.82 -44.10
CA PRO A 306 -10.27 4.80 -44.17
C PRO A 306 -11.08 4.87 -42.88
N GLN A 307 -11.38 6.09 -42.41
CA GLN A 307 -12.20 6.36 -41.22
C GLN A 307 -13.55 6.92 -41.68
N LEU A 308 -14.61 6.36 -41.16
CA LEU A 308 -16.00 6.78 -41.50
C LEU A 308 -16.64 7.41 -40.25
N SER A 309 -17.08 8.65 -40.42
CA SER A 309 -17.85 9.37 -39.40
C SER A 309 -19.16 9.91 -39.96
N TYR A 310 -20.11 10.14 -39.10
CA TYR A 310 -21.38 10.76 -39.45
C TYR A 310 -21.70 11.92 -38.49
N SER A 311 -22.41 12.91 -39.02
CA SER A 311 -22.97 13.98 -38.20
C SER A 311 -24.37 14.37 -38.72
N ILE A 312 -25.27 14.61 -37.79
CA ILE A 312 -26.60 15.12 -38.05
C ILE A 312 -26.72 16.41 -37.24
N LEU A 313 -26.94 17.50 -37.95
CA LEU A 313 -27.03 18.85 -37.38
C LEU A 313 -28.43 19.38 -37.59
N GLY A 314 -29.10 19.75 -36.51
CA GLY A 314 -30.42 20.40 -36.56
C GLY A 314 -30.39 21.70 -35.79
N GLY A 315 -30.97 22.77 -36.35
CA GLY A 315 -30.94 24.07 -35.70
C GLY A 315 -31.08 25.22 -36.68
N PHE A 316 -30.52 26.37 -36.33
CA PHE A 316 -30.54 27.54 -37.18
C PHE A 316 -29.18 28.24 -37.26
N ASP A 317 -28.99 28.93 -38.40
CA ASP A 317 -27.87 29.82 -38.67
C ASP A 317 -28.46 31.09 -39.36
N THR A 318 -28.55 32.20 -38.67
CA THR A 318 -29.30 33.36 -39.10
C THR A 318 -28.60 34.68 -38.78
N ASP A 319 -28.79 35.66 -39.65
CA ASP A 319 -28.33 37.03 -39.44
C ASP A 319 -29.23 37.86 -38.45
N SER A 320 -30.38 37.33 -38.08
CA SER A 320 -31.35 38.02 -37.20
C SER A 320 -32.23 37.02 -36.45
N LEU A 321 -32.42 37.27 -35.18
CA LEU A 321 -33.33 36.49 -34.31
C LEU A 321 -34.82 36.85 -34.51
N ARG A 322 -35.18 37.67 -35.52
CA ARG A 322 -36.57 37.96 -35.83
C ARG A 322 -37.30 36.72 -36.35
N PRO A 323 -38.55 36.45 -35.89
CA PRO A 323 -39.22 35.18 -36.19
C PRO A 323 -39.32 34.82 -37.70
N PRO A 324 -39.55 35.69 -38.65
CA PRO A 324 -39.54 35.32 -40.06
C PRO A 324 -38.16 34.77 -40.52
N ARG A 325 -37.07 35.48 -40.16
CA ARG A 325 -35.71 35.09 -40.54
C ARG A 325 -35.26 33.82 -39.86
N LEU A 326 -35.57 33.69 -38.56
CA LEU A 326 -35.25 32.48 -37.81
C LEU A 326 -35.92 31.24 -38.44
N LYS A 327 -37.21 31.36 -38.89
CA LYS A 327 -37.93 30.26 -39.53
C LYS A 327 -37.33 29.89 -40.90
N GLU A 328 -36.92 30.88 -41.70
CA GLU A 328 -36.32 30.68 -43.01
C GLU A 328 -34.96 29.93 -42.92
N HIS A 329 -34.23 30.14 -41.84
CA HIS A 329 -32.87 29.59 -41.64
C HIS A 329 -32.82 28.43 -40.62
N THR A 330 -33.97 27.84 -40.27
CA THR A 330 -34.04 26.65 -39.42
C THR A 330 -34.13 25.38 -40.28
N GLY A 331 -33.30 24.40 -40.01
CA GLY A 331 -33.29 23.16 -40.78
C GLY A 331 -32.48 22.03 -40.15
N VAL A 332 -32.38 20.95 -40.90
CA VAL A 332 -31.57 19.78 -40.53
C VAL A 332 -30.65 19.41 -41.69
N SER A 333 -29.41 19.13 -41.38
CA SER A 333 -28.44 18.60 -42.35
C SER A 333 -27.81 17.32 -41.82
N GLY A 334 -27.52 16.37 -42.71
CA GLY A 334 -26.79 15.16 -42.40
C GLY A 334 -25.57 15.02 -43.28
N ALA A 335 -24.43 14.65 -42.68
CA ALA A 335 -23.20 14.41 -43.40
C ALA A 335 -22.61 13.03 -43.03
N LEU A 336 -22.14 12.33 -44.04
CA LEU A 336 -21.34 11.13 -43.90
C LEU A 336 -19.95 11.43 -44.49
N SER A 337 -18.92 11.34 -43.66
CA SER A 337 -17.56 11.72 -44.04
C SER A 337 -16.65 10.50 -44.03
N LEU A 338 -16.01 10.20 -45.16
CA LEU A 338 -14.98 9.17 -45.29
C LEU A 338 -13.63 9.84 -45.45
N THR A 339 -12.80 9.74 -44.42
CA THR A 339 -11.43 10.26 -44.43
C THR A 339 -10.45 9.16 -44.78
N ILE A 340 -9.73 9.31 -45.87
CA ILE A 340 -8.74 8.34 -46.37
C ILE A 340 -7.35 8.98 -46.23
N PRO A 341 -6.48 8.51 -45.33
CA PRO A 341 -5.10 9.01 -45.24
C PRO A 341 -4.29 8.48 -46.43
N ILE A 342 -3.93 9.39 -47.34
CA ILE A 342 -3.20 9.02 -48.58
C ILE A 342 -1.68 9.07 -48.35
N PHE A 343 -1.20 10.12 -47.71
CA PHE A 343 0.23 10.32 -47.52
C PHE A 343 0.51 11.16 -46.25
N ASP A 344 1.40 10.69 -45.39
CA ASP A 344 1.76 11.32 -44.10
C ASP A 344 3.28 11.29 -43.84
N TRP A 345 4.08 11.26 -44.89
CA TRP A 345 5.55 11.24 -44.82
C TRP A 345 6.11 10.07 -43.98
N GLY A 346 5.34 8.99 -43.85
CA GLY A 346 5.72 7.79 -43.12
C GLY A 346 5.42 7.83 -41.61
N ALA A 347 4.74 8.87 -41.11
CA ALA A 347 4.43 9.02 -39.70
C ALA A 347 3.57 7.86 -39.15
N SER A 348 2.56 7.41 -39.89
CA SER A 348 1.72 6.27 -39.47
C SER A 348 2.49 4.93 -39.48
N ARG A 349 3.41 4.75 -40.45
CA ARG A 349 4.31 3.57 -40.46
C ARG A 349 5.23 3.59 -39.22
N SER A 350 5.75 4.75 -38.85
CA SER A 350 6.59 4.91 -37.66
C SER A 350 5.79 4.62 -36.37
N ARG A 351 4.55 5.14 -36.24
CA ARG A 351 3.66 4.83 -35.11
C ARG A 351 3.37 3.32 -35.02
N GLN A 352 3.09 2.67 -36.14
CA GLN A 352 2.92 1.21 -36.14
C GLN A 352 4.17 0.48 -35.68
N ARG A 353 5.36 0.90 -36.17
CA ARG A 353 6.64 0.31 -35.77
C ARG A 353 6.92 0.53 -34.28
N GLN A 354 6.61 1.70 -33.73
CA GLN A 354 6.70 1.97 -32.29
C GLN A 354 5.81 1.04 -31.48
N ALA A 355 4.56 0.83 -31.89
CA ALA A 355 3.63 -0.09 -31.23
C ALA A 355 4.15 -1.55 -31.27
N GLU A 356 4.71 -2.00 -32.40
CA GLU A 356 5.34 -3.31 -32.55
C GLU A 356 6.55 -3.47 -31.60
N LEU A 357 7.39 -2.45 -31.48
CA LEU A 357 8.51 -2.45 -30.53
C LEU A 357 8.03 -2.48 -29.06
N ARG A 358 6.96 -1.76 -28.73
CA ARG A 358 6.35 -1.83 -27.37
C ARG A 358 5.84 -3.22 -27.06
N ALA A 359 5.22 -3.91 -28.04
CA ALA A 359 4.80 -5.28 -27.85
C ALA A 359 6.00 -6.24 -27.66
N GLN A 360 7.12 -6.01 -28.35
CA GLN A 360 8.36 -6.77 -28.13
C GLN A 360 8.97 -6.49 -26.75
N LEU A 361 8.96 -5.23 -26.30
CA LEU A 361 9.38 -4.86 -24.93
C LEU A 361 8.56 -5.62 -23.87
N ALA A 362 7.23 -5.68 -24.00
CA ALA A 362 6.38 -6.43 -23.06
C ALA A 362 6.70 -7.94 -23.03
N VAL A 363 7.06 -8.56 -24.15
CA VAL A 363 7.54 -9.95 -24.18
C VAL A 363 8.88 -10.09 -23.44
N ASN A 364 9.78 -9.16 -23.66
CA ASN A 364 11.10 -9.19 -23.04
C ASN A 364 11.01 -8.98 -21.52
N GLU A 365 10.19 -8.02 -21.07
CA GLU A 365 9.92 -7.76 -19.66
C GLU A 365 9.39 -9.00 -18.94
N ARG A 366 8.42 -9.71 -19.54
CA ARG A 366 7.92 -11.00 -19.02
C ARG A 366 9.04 -12.05 -18.88
N THR A 367 9.95 -12.12 -19.86
CA THR A 367 11.05 -13.08 -19.85
C THR A 367 12.09 -12.75 -18.79
N ILE A 368 12.40 -11.47 -18.60
CA ILE A 368 13.29 -10.98 -17.53
C ILE A 368 12.67 -11.27 -16.17
N ALA A 369 11.38 -10.96 -16.00
CA ALA A 369 10.65 -11.20 -14.77
C ALA A 369 10.66 -12.69 -14.39
N LEU A 370 10.46 -13.61 -15.35
CA LEU A 370 10.54 -15.04 -15.08
C LEU A 370 11.89 -15.45 -14.49
N ARG A 371 12.99 -14.94 -15.05
CA ARG A 371 14.34 -15.23 -14.51
C ARG A 371 14.51 -14.66 -13.10
N GLY A 372 14.03 -13.44 -12.87
CA GLY A 372 14.06 -12.81 -11.55
C GLY A 372 13.26 -13.61 -10.51
N PHE A 373 12.05 -14.03 -10.84
CA PHE A 373 11.21 -14.84 -9.94
C PHE A 373 11.78 -16.23 -9.67
N THR A 374 12.42 -16.84 -10.66
CA THR A 374 13.15 -18.11 -10.45
C THR A 374 14.30 -17.93 -9.47
N GLN A 375 15.09 -16.86 -9.63
CA GLN A 375 16.18 -16.54 -8.70
C GLN A 375 15.65 -16.25 -7.29
N GLU A 376 14.55 -15.48 -7.17
CA GLU A 376 13.90 -15.16 -5.89
C GLU A 376 13.45 -16.43 -5.18
N PHE A 377 12.81 -17.36 -5.89
CA PHE A 377 12.36 -18.65 -5.35
C PHE A 377 13.52 -19.47 -4.78
N TYR A 378 14.58 -19.70 -5.56
CA TYR A 378 15.74 -20.47 -5.10
C TYR A 378 16.49 -19.79 -3.96
N SER A 379 16.61 -18.47 -4.00
CA SER A 379 17.20 -17.69 -2.91
C SER A 379 16.39 -17.83 -1.62
N ALA A 380 15.07 -17.67 -1.68
CA ALA A 380 14.19 -17.82 -0.53
C ALA A 380 14.23 -19.26 0.02
N GLN A 381 14.21 -20.27 -0.85
CA GLN A 381 14.30 -21.68 -0.44
C GLN A 381 15.61 -21.98 0.28
N ALA A 382 16.75 -21.50 -0.23
CA ALA A 382 18.05 -21.68 0.42
C ALA A 382 18.11 -20.96 1.78
N GLN A 383 17.53 -19.74 1.88
CA GLN A 383 17.49 -18.98 3.13
C GLN A 383 16.65 -19.67 4.18
N VAL A 384 15.46 -20.20 3.85
CA VAL A 384 14.62 -20.96 4.79
C VAL A 384 15.33 -22.21 5.28
N ALA A 385 15.96 -22.98 4.38
CA ALA A 385 16.69 -24.18 4.74
C ALA A 385 17.89 -23.90 5.69
N SER A 386 18.63 -22.82 5.38
CA SER A 386 19.72 -22.34 6.24
C SER A 386 19.20 -21.89 7.60
N ALA A 387 18.15 -21.10 7.66
CA ALA A 387 17.56 -20.59 8.89
C ALA A 387 17.04 -21.76 9.78
N ALA A 388 16.37 -22.75 9.19
CA ALA A 388 15.93 -23.95 9.93
C ALA A 388 17.10 -24.71 10.57
N THR A 389 18.23 -24.81 9.88
CA THR A 389 19.44 -25.45 10.43
C THR A 389 20.06 -24.59 11.56
N ARG A 390 20.12 -23.26 11.37
CA ARG A 390 20.64 -22.31 12.36
C ARG A 390 19.82 -22.31 13.64
N ILE A 391 18.49 -22.47 13.58
CA ILE A 391 17.64 -22.58 14.78
C ILE A 391 18.08 -23.77 15.64
N LYS A 392 18.32 -24.95 15.04
CA LYS A 392 18.77 -26.13 15.76
C LYS A 392 20.15 -25.92 16.40
N LEU A 393 21.09 -25.37 15.64
CA LEU A 393 22.44 -25.10 16.11
C LEU A 393 22.46 -24.06 17.24
N ALA A 394 21.73 -22.95 17.07
CA ALA A 394 21.65 -21.91 18.09
C ALA A 394 20.91 -22.39 19.35
N GLY A 395 19.87 -23.22 19.21
CA GLY A 395 19.17 -23.83 20.34
C GLY A 395 20.11 -24.70 21.19
N THR A 396 20.89 -25.56 20.55
CA THR A 396 21.96 -26.34 21.25
C THR A 396 22.99 -25.39 21.86
N GLY A 397 23.41 -24.35 21.12
CA GLY A 397 24.37 -23.35 21.61
C GLY A 397 23.90 -22.62 22.86
N VAL A 398 22.61 -22.27 22.95
CA VAL A 398 22.01 -21.64 24.15
C VAL A 398 22.10 -22.61 25.36
N THR A 399 21.75 -23.88 25.15
CA THR A 399 21.82 -24.91 26.25
C THR A 399 23.21 -25.08 26.76
N GLU A 400 24.20 -25.25 25.89
CA GLU A 400 25.60 -25.41 26.27
C GLU A 400 26.19 -24.14 26.91
N ALA A 401 25.87 -22.97 26.37
CA ALA A 401 26.33 -21.71 26.94
C ALA A 401 25.73 -21.43 28.34
N GLN A 402 24.47 -21.82 28.56
CA GLN A 402 23.84 -21.70 29.88
C GLN A 402 24.52 -22.65 30.88
N SER A 403 24.82 -23.88 30.47
CA SER A 403 25.56 -24.86 31.31
C SER A 403 26.96 -24.34 31.65
N ASN A 404 27.68 -23.80 30.67
CA ASN A 404 29.00 -23.20 30.85
C ASN A 404 28.96 -22.01 31.83
N LEU A 405 27.99 -21.11 31.71
CA LEU A 405 27.83 -19.98 32.61
C LEU A 405 27.61 -20.45 34.06
N ASN A 406 26.71 -21.41 34.24
CA ASN A 406 26.44 -21.97 35.59
C ASN A 406 27.69 -22.58 36.22
N ALA A 407 28.47 -23.37 35.46
CA ALA A 407 29.72 -23.96 35.90
C ALA A 407 30.79 -22.90 36.22
N SER A 408 30.96 -21.89 35.36
CA SER A 408 31.91 -20.79 35.56
C SER A 408 31.63 -19.98 36.82
N ILE A 409 30.34 -19.66 37.09
CA ILE A 409 29.94 -18.97 38.32
C ILE A 409 30.22 -19.84 39.55
N ALA A 410 29.94 -21.17 39.52
CA ALA A 410 30.21 -22.08 40.64
C ALA A 410 31.70 -22.17 40.94
N ARG A 411 32.55 -22.31 39.92
CA ARG A 411 34.02 -22.35 40.06
C ARG A 411 34.58 -21.01 40.56
N TYR A 412 34.05 -19.88 40.10
CA TYR A 412 34.44 -18.55 40.57
C TYR A 412 34.14 -18.37 42.06
N ARG A 413 32.95 -18.83 42.50
CA ARG A 413 32.58 -18.81 43.92
C ARG A 413 33.47 -19.69 44.79
N ALA A 414 34.02 -20.77 44.24
CA ALA A 414 34.96 -21.66 44.90
C ALA A 414 36.41 -21.16 44.86
N GLY A 415 36.70 -20.02 44.23
CA GLY A 415 38.05 -19.50 44.03
C GLY A 415 38.89 -20.27 42.99
N GLU A 416 38.24 -21.12 42.18
CA GLU A 416 38.89 -21.98 41.17
C GLU A 416 38.92 -21.40 39.75
N ALA A 417 38.19 -20.30 39.51
CA ALA A 417 38.11 -19.66 38.19
C ALA A 417 38.38 -18.16 38.29
N GLN A 418 38.89 -17.58 37.22
CA GLN A 418 39.08 -16.14 37.11
C GLN A 418 37.78 -15.46 36.66
N ILE A 419 37.63 -14.18 37.01
CA ILE A 419 36.44 -13.34 36.62
C ILE A 419 36.24 -13.33 35.10
N ILE A 420 37.31 -13.40 34.31
CA ILE A 420 37.24 -13.39 32.84
C ILE A 420 36.46 -14.60 32.30
N GLU A 421 36.56 -15.79 32.94
CA GLU A 421 35.81 -16.97 32.52
C GLU A 421 34.29 -16.76 32.67
N VAL A 422 33.85 -16.08 33.74
CA VAL A 422 32.43 -15.79 33.96
C VAL A 422 31.93 -14.73 32.99
N THR A 423 32.70 -13.64 32.77
CA THR A 423 32.29 -12.57 31.86
C THR A 423 32.24 -13.05 30.41
N ASP A 424 33.16 -13.94 29.99
CA ASP A 424 33.13 -14.57 28.67
C ASP A 424 31.94 -15.53 28.51
N ALA A 425 31.65 -16.32 29.56
CA ALA A 425 30.47 -17.20 29.54
C ALA A 425 29.15 -16.41 29.44
N MET A 426 29.04 -15.30 30.19
CA MET A 426 27.87 -14.38 30.05
C MET A 426 27.75 -13.81 28.65
N THR A 427 28.85 -13.38 28.05
CA THR A 427 28.86 -12.81 26.70
C THR A 427 28.49 -13.86 25.65
N THR A 428 29.01 -15.08 25.80
CA THR A 428 28.70 -16.22 24.94
C THR A 428 27.24 -16.59 25.02
N LEU A 429 26.64 -16.68 26.21
CA LEU A 429 25.20 -16.97 26.37
C LEU A 429 24.33 -15.88 25.72
N ALA A 430 24.66 -14.62 25.94
CA ALA A 430 23.94 -13.49 25.29
C ALA A 430 23.99 -13.61 23.77
N ALA A 431 25.17 -13.87 23.20
CA ALA A 431 25.35 -14.03 21.76
C ALA A 431 24.53 -15.21 21.19
N GLN A 432 24.52 -16.38 21.89
CA GLN A 432 23.74 -17.55 21.45
C GLN A 432 22.22 -17.30 21.52
N ARG A 433 21.71 -16.60 22.52
CA ARG A 433 20.29 -16.20 22.60
C ARG A 433 19.89 -15.29 21.44
N PHE A 434 20.69 -14.25 21.17
CA PHE A 434 20.46 -13.38 20.03
C PHE A 434 20.49 -14.14 18.69
N ALA A 435 21.46 -15.06 18.52
CA ALA A 435 21.56 -15.90 17.33
C ALA A 435 20.31 -16.78 17.14
N LEU A 436 19.75 -17.32 18.23
CA LEU A 436 18.52 -18.13 18.18
C LEU A 436 17.33 -17.28 17.74
N TYR A 437 17.10 -16.12 18.37
CA TYR A 437 15.98 -15.24 18.02
C TYR A 437 16.08 -14.73 16.58
N GLN A 438 17.29 -14.36 16.16
CA GLN A 438 17.56 -13.96 14.78
C GLN A 438 17.27 -15.09 13.80
N ALA A 439 17.67 -16.33 14.11
CA ALA A 439 17.41 -17.47 13.24
C ALA A 439 15.92 -17.79 13.11
N ILE A 440 15.12 -17.63 14.18
CA ILE A 440 13.67 -17.81 14.14
C ILE A 440 13.03 -16.71 13.27
N PHE A 441 13.44 -15.46 13.44
CA PHE A 441 12.99 -14.34 12.61
C PHE A 441 13.33 -14.56 11.13
N ASP A 442 14.59 -14.92 10.83
CA ASP A 442 15.06 -15.21 9.48
C ASP A 442 14.23 -16.33 8.84
N TYR A 443 13.88 -17.36 9.61
CA TYR A 443 13.03 -18.46 9.13
C TYR A 443 11.65 -17.98 8.74
N GLN A 444 10.95 -17.25 9.60
CA GLN A 444 9.60 -16.79 9.37
C GLN A 444 9.51 -15.81 8.20
N THR A 445 10.45 -14.87 8.12
CA THR A 445 10.48 -13.90 7.02
C THR A 445 10.88 -14.53 5.69
N SER A 446 11.85 -15.47 5.70
CA SER A 446 12.23 -16.21 4.49
C SER A 446 11.13 -17.16 4.03
N LEU A 447 10.37 -17.77 4.95
CA LEU A 447 9.21 -18.60 4.62
C LEU A 447 8.10 -17.76 3.98
N ALA A 448 7.82 -16.57 4.50
CA ALA A 448 6.88 -15.64 3.89
C ALA A 448 7.30 -15.23 2.47
N ARG A 449 8.61 -14.96 2.27
CA ARG A 449 9.17 -14.69 0.92
C ARG A 449 9.05 -15.89 0.00
N LEU A 450 9.30 -17.10 0.50
CA LEU A 450 9.16 -18.33 -0.30
C LEU A 450 7.69 -18.56 -0.72
N ARG A 451 6.71 -18.33 0.18
CA ARG A 451 5.29 -18.39 -0.14
C ARG A 451 4.93 -17.40 -1.25
N LEU A 452 5.38 -16.16 -1.11
CA LEU A 452 5.19 -15.13 -2.15
C LEU A 452 5.83 -15.55 -3.48
N ALA A 453 7.07 -16.05 -3.45
CA ALA A 453 7.80 -16.49 -4.64
C ALA A 453 7.15 -17.71 -5.31
N ALA A 454 6.51 -18.59 -4.55
CA ALA A 454 5.72 -19.71 -5.03
C ALA A 454 4.28 -19.35 -5.47
N GLY A 455 3.91 -18.07 -5.43
CA GLY A 455 2.59 -17.63 -5.89
C GLY A 455 1.44 -17.88 -4.91
N GLN A 456 1.73 -18.08 -3.61
CA GLN A 456 0.73 -18.28 -2.55
C GLN A 456 0.48 -17.02 -1.72
#